data_f74ef8eaa79154e29c99ccbd7416cd9e
#
_entry.id   f74ef8eaa79154e29c99ccbd7416cd9e
#
_cell.length_a   1.000
_cell.length_b   1.000
_cell.length_c   1.000
_cell.angle_alpha   90.00
_cell.angle_beta   90.00
_cell.angle_gamma   90.00
#
_symmetry.space_group_name_H-M   'P 1'
#
loop_
_entity.id
_entity.type
_entity.pdbx_description
1 polymer ?
#
loop_
_entity_poly.entity_id
_entity_poly.type
_entity_poly.pdbx_seq_one_letter_code
_entity_poly.pdbx_strand_id
1 'polypeptide(L)'
;MRTVILRRSLVALFAAAVTFGAITQAQAETLRIGYQKYGTLVLLRAKGTLEKRLAEQNVQVQWTEFPGGPQLLEGLNVGSIDFGVTGETPPVFAQAAGADLLYVAYEPPAPTSEAILVPKDSPITSIKDLKGKKVVLNKGSNVHYLLVRALEDAGLKYSD
;
A
#
# COMPACT_ATOMS: atom_id res chain seq x y z
N MET A 1 -52.49 -7.19 -66.47
CA MET A 1 -52.91 -7.22 -65.06
C MET A 1 -52.28 -8.43 -64.39
N ARG A 2 -51.03 -8.34 -64.07
CA ARG A 2 -50.27 -9.32 -63.24
C ARG A 2 -49.07 -8.50 -62.76
N THR A 3 -48.92 -8.27 -61.49
CA THR A 3 -47.66 -7.85 -60.79
C THR A 3 -47.93 -6.87 -59.66
N VAL A 4 -48.75 -7.20 -58.65
CA VAL A 4 -48.87 -6.37 -57.44
C VAL A 4 -48.98 -7.21 -56.14
N ILE A 5 -48.88 -8.52 -56.14
CA ILE A 5 -49.12 -9.34 -54.93
C ILE A 5 -47.83 -9.89 -54.28
N LEU A 6 -46.64 -9.56 -54.77
CA LEU A 6 -45.39 -10.20 -54.23
C LEU A 6 -44.46 -9.26 -53.47
N ARG A 7 -44.96 -8.19 -52.90
CA ARG A 7 -44.11 -7.24 -52.14
C ARG A 7 -44.45 -7.03 -50.67
N ARG A 8 -45.39 -7.77 -50.09
CA ARG A 8 -45.82 -7.58 -48.68
C ARG A 8 -45.39 -8.65 -47.68
N SER A 9 -44.66 -9.68 -48.12
CA SER A 9 -44.26 -10.78 -47.22
C SER A 9 -42.77 -10.81 -46.79
N LEU A 10 -41.99 -9.80 -47.16
CA LEU A 10 -40.55 -9.77 -46.86
C LEU A 10 -40.12 -8.75 -45.80
N VAL A 11 -41.05 -8.00 -45.18
CA VAL A 11 -40.73 -7.00 -44.16
C VAL A 11 -41.02 -7.46 -42.74
N ALA A 12 -41.64 -8.61 -42.54
CA ALA A 12 -42.02 -9.10 -41.21
C ALA A 12 -41.00 -10.06 -40.56
N LEU A 13 -39.85 -10.31 -41.18
CA LEU A 13 -38.85 -11.29 -40.65
C LEU A 13 -37.55 -10.68 -40.18
N PHE A 14 -37.46 -9.33 -40.04
CA PHE A 14 -36.20 -8.69 -39.62
C PHE A 14 -36.31 -7.93 -38.28
N ALA A 15 -37.38 -8.11 -37.52
CA ALA A 15 -37.59 -7.42 -36.25
C ALA A 15 -37.44 -8.33 -35.01
N ALA A 16 -36.87 -9.52 -35.15
CA ALA A 16 -36.71 -10.50 -34.05
C ALA A 16 -35.26 -10.93 -33.86
N ALA A 17 -34.31 -10.00 -33.93
CA ALA A 17 -32.94 -10.32 -33.52
C ALA A 17 -32.25 -9.06 -33.03
N VAL A 18 -31.74 -9.21 -31.86
CA VAL A 18 -30.79 -8.35 -31.12
C VAL A 18 -31.44 -7.60 -29.96
N THR A 19 -32.09 -8.31 -29.05
CA THR A 19 -31.92 -8.06 -27.64
C THR A 19 -30.76 -8.93 -27.15
N PHE A 20 -29.55 -8.70 -27.63
CA PHE A 20 -28.34 -9.10 -26.93
C PHE A 20 -28.30 -8.22 -25.69
N GLY A 21 -28.86 -8.72 -24.58
CA GLY A 21 -28.65 -8.16 -23.29
C GLY A 21 -27.14 -8.01 -23.11
N ALA A 22 -26.64 -6.79 -23.10
CA ALA A 22 -25.33 -6.48 -22.59
C ALA A 22 -25.35 -6.96 -21.13
N ILE A 23 -24.93 -8.20 -20.89
CA ILE A 23 -24.52 -8.65 -19.56
C ILE A 23 -23.29 -7.80 -19.30
N THR A 24 -23.48 -6.64 -18.69
CA THR A 24 -22.40 -5.93 -18.03
C THR A 24 -21.88 -6.90 -16.97
N GLN A 25 -20.88 -7.68 -17.32
CA GLN A 25 -20.10 -8.39 -16.33
C GLN A 25 -19.59 -7.30 -15.37
N ALA A 26 -20.15 -7.27 -14.18
CA ALA A 26 -19.63 -6.43 -13.12
C ALA A 26 -18.16 -6.84 -12.94
N GLN A 27 -17.26 -6.02 -13.46
CA GLN A 27 -15.83 -6.25 -13.34
C GLN A 27 -15.50 -6.24 -11.86
N ALA A 28 -14.82 -7.27 -11.37
CA ALA A 28 -14.42 -7.33 -9.98
C ALA A 28 -13.56 -6.10 -9.66
N GLU A 29 -13.93 -5.38 -8.62
CA GLU A 29 -13.12 -4.29 -8.11
C GLU A 29 -11.82 -4.86 -7.51
N THR A 30 -10.72 -4.13 -7.63
CA THR A 30 -9.43 -4.58 -7.09
C THR A 30 -8.98 -3.63 -6.00
N LEU A 31 -8.79 -4.15 -4.78
CA LEU A 31 -8.14 -3.45 -3.69
C LEU A 31 -6.64 -3.77 -3.70
N ARG A 32 -5.80 -2.78 -3.99
CA ARG A 32 -4.34 -2.91 -4.05
C ARG A 32 -3.75 -2.47 -2.71
N ILE A 33 -3.11 -3.42 -2.02
CA ILE A 33 -2.58 -3.20 -0.67
C ILE A 33 -1.05 -3.26 -0.69
N GLY A 34 -0.42 -2.17 -0.23
CA GLY A 34 1.00 -2.12 0.07
C GLY A 34 1.30 -2.67 1.47
N TYR A 35 2.32 -3.52 1.59
CA TYR A 35 2.75 -4.04 2.88
C TYR A 35 4.27 -4.09 2.98
N GLN A 36 4.78 -4.18 4.20
CA GLN A 36 6.19 -4.39 4.53
C GLN A 36 6.33 -5.69 5.31
N LYS A 37 7.55 -6.22 5.46
CA LYS A 37 7.80 -7.50 6.17
C LYS A 37 7.68 -7.38 7.70
N TYR A 38 6.77 -6.54 8.18
CA TYR A 38 6.45 -6.39 9.60
C TYR A 38 4.97 -6.00 9.77
N GLY A 39 4.51 -5.98 11.03
CA GLY A 39 3.18 -5.50 11.39
C GLY A 39 2.05 -6.48 11.12
N THR A 40 0.84 -6.00 11.29
CA THR A 40 -0.38 -6.82 11.25
C THR A 40 -0.76 -7.27 9.85
N LEU A 41 -0.42 -6.51 8.80
CA LEU A 41 -0.75 -6.88 7.42
C LEU A 41 -0.05 -8.15 6.94
N VAL A 42 1.17 -8.44 7.44
CA VAL A 42 1.86 -9.70 7.12
C VAL A 42 1.06 -10.89 7.61
N LEU A 43 0.50 -10.81 8.81
CA LEU A 43 -0.32 -11.88 9.40
C LEU A 43 -1.66 -12.01 8.68
N LEU A 44 -2.28 -10.90 8.35
CA LEU A 44 -3.55 -10.88 7.61
C LEU A 44 -3.40 -11.53 6.24
N ARG A 45 -2.36 -11.15 5.50
CA ARG A 45 -2.01 -11.74 4.20
C ARG A 45 -1.73 -13.24 4.31
N ALA A 46 -0.93 -13.66 5.30
CA ALA A 46 -0.59 -15.07 5.49
C ALA A 46 -1.81 -15.94 5.78
N LYS A 47 -2.84 -15.38 6.44
CA LYS A 47 -4.10 -16.09 6.74
C LYS A 47 -5.06 -16.15 5.55
N GLY A 48 -4.95 -15.29 4.56
CA GLY A 48 -5.88 -15.19 3.42
C GLY A 48 -7.32 -14.89 3.82
N THR A 49 -7.52 -14.28 4.99
CA THR A 49 -8.88 -14.02 5.51
C THR A 49 -9.53 -12.80 4.86
N LEU A 50 -8.72 -11.81 4.49
CA LEU A 50 -9.22 -10.62 3.80
C LEU A 50 -9.73 -10.96 2.40
N GLU A 51 -8.96 -11.73 1.65
CA GLU A 51 -9.33 -12.17 0.30
C GLU A 51 -10.65 -12.94 0.31
N LYS A 52 -10.83 -13.86 1.28
CA LYS A 52 -12.07 -14.63 1.42
C LYS A 52 -13.28 -13.73 1.69
N ARG A 53 -13.14 -12.76 2.60
CA ARG A 53 -14.23 -11.86 2.95
C ARG A 53 -14.60 -10.90 1.81
N LEU A 54 -13.61 -10.39 1.09
CA LEU A 54 -13.82 -9.45 0.01
C LEU A 54 -14.29 -10.12 -1.29
N ALA A 55 -13.96 -11.40 -1.50
CA ALA A 55 -14.49 -12.18 -2.61
C ALA A 55 -16.02 -12.28 -2.57
N GLU A 56 -16.64 -12.33 -1.38
CA GLU A 56 -18.10 -12.30 -1.21
C GLU A 56 -18.74 -10.99 -1.69
N GLN A 57 -17.94 -9.92 -1.79
CA GLN A 57 -18.33 -8.59 -2.26
C GLN A 57 -17.87 -8.34 -3.71
N ASN A 58 -17.39 -9.38 -4.41
CA ASN A 58 -16.79 -9.26 -5.75
C ASN A 58 -15.58 -8.32 -5.81
N VAL A 59 -14.79 -8.25 -4.72
CA VAL A 59 -13.55 -7.47 -4.64
C VAL A 59 -12.36 -8.40 -4.59
N GLN A 60 -11.40 -8.21 -5.47
CA GLN A 60 -10.11 -8.91 -5.48
C GLN A 60 -9.09 -8.14 -4.65
N VAL A 61 -8.20 -8.86 -3.95
CA VAL A 61 -7.10 -8.26 -3.19
C VAL A 61 -5.78 -8.52 -3.90
N GLN A 62 -5.03 -7.46 -4.14
CA GLN A 62 -3.67 -7.52 -4.69
C GLN A 62 -2.69 -6.96 -3.67
N TRP A 63 -1.66 -7.75 -3.33
CA TRP A 63 -0.62 -7.38 -2.38
C TRP A 63 0.67 -6.99 -3.09
N THR A 64 1.25 -5.85 -2.69
CA THR A 64 2.56 -5.39 -3.17
C THR A 64 3.48 -5.18 -1.98
N GLU A 65 4.66 -5.83 -2.00
CA GLU A 65 5.67 -5.67 -0.97
C GLU A 65 6.53 -4.43 -1.23
N PHE A 66 6.78 -3.67 -0.17
CA PHE A 66 7.67 -2.51 -0.18
C PHE A 66 8.80 -2.67 0.83
N PRO A 67 10.00 -2.17 0.53
CA PRO A 67 11.15 -2.28 1.44
C PRO A 67 11.05 -1.36 2.65
N GLY A 68 10.19 -0.33 2.61
CA GLY A 68 10.03 0.63 3.70
C GLY A 68 8.88 1.61 3.47
N GLY A 69 8.55 2.36 4.52
CA GLY A 69 7.45 3.32 4.52
C GLY A 69 7.53 4.41 3.46
N PRO A 70 8.68 5.08 3.24
CA PRO A 70 8.79 6.08 2.20
C PRO A 70 8.43 5.56 0.80
N GLN A 71 8.91 4.38 0.43
CA GLN A 71 8.61 3.76 -0.87
C GLN A 71 7.14 3.32 -0.98
N LEU A 72 6.56 2.85 0.13
CA LEU A 72 5.13 2.52 0.18
C LEU A 72 4.26 3.75 -0.05
N LEU A 73 4.58 4.88 0.59
CA LEU A 73 3.86 6.13 0.42
C LEU A 73 4.04 6.73 -0.97
N GLU A 74 5.19 6.54 -1.61
CA GLU A 74 5.35 6.86 -3.03
C GLU A 74 4.40 6.02 -3.89
N GLY A 75 4.30 4.70 -3.62
CA GLY A 75 3.34 3.83 -4.28
C GLY A 75 1.89 4.28 -4.11
N LEU A 76 1.52 4.78 -2.92
CA LEU A 76 0.21 5.38 -2.65
C LEU A 76 0.01 6.68 -3.44
N ASN A 77 1.00 7.58 -3.41
CA ASN A 77 0.95 8.88 -4.06
C ASN A 77 0.79 8.79 -5.58
N VAL A 78 1.45 7.81 -6.22
CA VAL A 78 1.30 7.59 -7.67
C VAL A 78 0.13 6.68 -8.03
N GLY A 79 -0.68 6.27 -7.06
CA GLY A 79 -1.87 5.45 -7.29
C GLY A 79 -1.58 4.00 -7.69
N SER A 80 -0.39 3.46 -7.38
CA SER A 80 -0.08 2.04 -7.62
C SER A 80 -0.66 1.11 -6.54
N ILE A 81 -0.98 1.65 -5.38
CA ILE A 81 -1.72 1.00 -4.30
C ILE A 81 -2.82 1.94 -3.77
N ASP A 82 -3.84 1.36 -3.13
CA ASP A 82 -4.99 2.08 -2.59
C ASP A 82 -4.91 2.20 -1.06
N PHE A 83 -4.22 1.27 -0.42
CA PHE A 83 -4.10 1.18 1.03
C PHE A 83 -2.73 0.62 1.43
N GLY A 84 -2.23 1.02 2.60
CA GLY A 84 -1.00 0.48 3.16
C GLY A 84 -0.81 0.86 4.62
N VAL A 85 0.10 0.15 5.29
CA VAL A 85 0.51 0.44 6.67
C VAL A 85 1.99 0.81 6.68
N THR A 86 2.31 1.87 7.40
CA THR A 86 3.67 2.36 7.59
C THR A 86 3.86 2.86 9.02
N GLY A 87 5.09 3.08 9.44
CA GLY A 87 5.38 3.76 10.69
C GLY A 87 4.90 5.21 10.69
N GLU A 88 4.99 5.87 11.83
CA GLU A 88 4.44 7.21 12.07
C GLU A 88 5.19 8.34 11.32
N THR A 89 6.47 8.16 11.09
CA THR A 89 7.32 9.20 10.50
C THR A 89 7.17 9.39 8.99
N PRO A 90 7.12 8.34 8.15
CA PRO A 90 7.00 8.50 6.70
C PRO A 90 5.82 9.36 6.24
N PRO A 91 4.61 9.25 6.81
CA PRO A 91 3.48 10.09 6.42
C PRO A 91 3.72 11.58 6.66
N VAL A 92 4.46 11.95 7.72
CA VAL A 92 4.81 13.34 8.01
C VAL A 92 5.65 13.94 6.88
N PHE A 93 6.65 13.19 6.39
CA PHE A 93 7.46 13.62 5.25
C PHE A 93 6.65 13.67 3.94
N ALA A 94 5.79 12.69 3.71
CA ALA A 94 4.94 12.66 2.51
C ALA A 94 4.00 13.86 2.47
N GLN A 95 3.32 14.19 3.59
CA GLN A 95 2.45 15.37 3.69
C GLN A 95 3.24 16.68 3.53
N ALA A 96 4.42 16.78 4.14
CA ALA A 96 5.29 17.94 3.96
C ALA A 96 5.74 18.14 2.50
N ALA A 97 5.80 17.06 1.73
CA ALA A 97 6.06 17.06 0.29
C ALA A 97 4.79 17.27 -0.58
N GLY A 98 3.62 17.45 0.04
CA GLY A 98 2.37 17.72 -0.66
C GLY A 98 1.59 16.47 -1.09
N ALA A 99 1.90 15.28 -0.55
CA ALA A 99 1.12 14.08 -0.84
C ALA A 99 -0.28 14.18 -0.25
N ASP A 100 -1.29 13.82 -1.05
CA ASP A 100 -2.69 13.72 -0.63
C ASP A 100 -2.94 12.30 -0.12
N LEU A 101 -3.03 12.15 1.22
CA LEU A 101 -3.23 10.89 1.89
C LEU A 101 -4.22 11.01 3.05
N LEU A 102 -4.97 9.94 3.32
CA LEU A 102 -5.91 9.85 4.42
C LEU A 102 -5.42 8.84 5.45
N TYR A 103 -5.45 9.24 6.72
CA TYR A 103 -5.32 8.32 7.84
C TYR A 103 -6.67 7.68 8.14
N VAL A 104 -6.78 6.37 7.94
CA VAL A 104 -8.04 5.63 8.18
C VAL A 104 -8.04 4.88 9.51
N ALA A 105 -6.86 4.56 10.05
CA ALA A 105 -6.66 3.90 11.33
C ALA A 105 -5.23 4.09 11.84
N TYR A 106 -4.99 3.73 13.09
CA TYR A 106 -3.66 3.64 13.68
C TYR A 106 -3.49 2.34 14.47
N GLU A 107 -2.27 1.84 14.53
CA GLU A 107 -1.90 0.75 15.43
C GLU A 107 -1.46 1.33 16.79
N PRO A 108 -1.69 0.61 17.90
CA PRO A 108 -1.18 1.04 19.21
C PRO A 108 0.34 1.23 19.19
N PRO A 109 0.89 2.20 19.96
CA PRO A 109 2.33 2.40 20.04
C PRO A 109 3.06 1.14 20.51
N ALA A 110 4.17 0.81 19.84
CA ALA A 110 5.01 -0.33 20.14
C ALA A 110 6.50 0.08 20.26
N PRO A 111 6.87 0.89 21.28
CA PRO A 111 8.21 1.49 21.38
C PRO A 111 9.34 0.46 21.50
N THR A 112 9.04 -0.77 21.91
CA THR A 112 10.02 -1.87 22.00
C THR A 112 10.25 -2.61 20.68
N SER A 113 9.54 -2.24 19.60
CA SER A 113 9.68 -2.88 18.29
C SER A 113 10.83 -2.30 17.45
N GLU A 114 11.45 -1.22 17.89
CA GLU A 114 12.53 -0.54 17.21
C GLU A 114 13.80 -0.51 18.05
N ALA A 115 14.96 -0.70 17.39
CA ALA A 115 16.26 -0.67 18.05
C ALA A 115 17.38 -0.28 17.09
N ILE A 116 18.46 0.28 17.66
CA ILE A 116 19.73 0.43 16.99
C ILE A 116 20.52 -0.86 17.21
N LEU A 117 20.88 -1.55 16.14
CA LEU A 117 21.57 -2.83 16.20
C LEU A 117 23.07 -2.65 15.94
N VAL A 118 23.87 -3.38 16.70
CA VAL A 118 25.32 -3.48 16.51
C VAL A 118 25.72 -4.94 16.42
N PRO A 119 26.85 -5.31 15.79
CA PRO A 119 27.36 -6.66 15.84
C PRO A 119 27.58 -7.16 17.27
N LYS A 120 27.41 -8.46 17.49
CA LYS A 120 27.51 -9.08 18.84
C LYS A 120 28.80 -8.72 19.59
N ASP A 121 29.90 -8.68 18.86
CA ASP A 121 31.25 -8.39 19.43
C ASP A 121 31.68 -6.93 19.21
N SER A 122 30.71 -6.03 18.99
CA SER A 122 30.96 -4.62 18.83
C SER A 122 31.41 -3.95 20.13
N PRO A 123 32.38 -3.05 20.10
CA PRO A 123 32.74 -2.25 21.27
C PRO A 123 31.72 -1.11 21.56
N ILE A 124 30.71 -0.94 20.71
CA ILE A 124 29.66 0.08 20.85
C ILE A 124 28.67 -0.41 21.91
N THR A 125 28.61 0.30 23.03
CA THR A 125 27.73 -0.02 24.18
C THR A 125 26.76 1.10 24.51
N SER A 126 26.95 2.28 23.90
CA SER A 126 26.10 3.45 24.11
C SER A 126 25.92 4.25 22.81
N ILE A 127 24.92 5.14 22.79
CA ILE A 127 24.69 6.04 21.65
C ILE A 127 25.89 6.96 21.40
N LYS A 128 26.63 7.37 22.46
CA LYS A 128 27.82 8.21 22.34
C LYS A 128 28.94 7.56 21.54
N ASP A 129 29.00 6.22 21.53
CA ASP A 129 30.02 5.47 20.80
C ASP A 129 29.76 5.44 19.28
N LEU A 130 28.59 5.94 18.86
CA LEU A 130 28.24 6.08 17.43
C LEU A 130 28.97 7.25 16.76
N LYS A 131 29.57 8.17 17.53
CA LYS A 131 30.29 9.30 16.96
C LYS A 131 31.37 8.84 15.99
N GLY A 132 31.36 9.36 14.76
CA GLY A 132 32.28 8.96 13.68
C GLY A 132 32.00 7.58 13.06
N LYS A 133 30.89 6.93 13.40
CA LYS A 133 30.52 5.62 12.84
C LYS A 133 29.55 5.75 11.67
N LYS A 134 29.59 4.75 10.79
CA LYS A 134 28.62 4.66 9.70
C LYS A 134 27.39 3.88 10.18
N VAL A 135 26.23 4.55 10.17
CA VAL A 135 24.93 3.96 10.51
C VAL A 135 24.12 3.83 9.23
N VAL A 136 23.56 2.64 8.99
CA VAL A 136 22.71 2.35 7.82
C VAL A 136 21.27 2.34 8.25
N LEU A 137 20.44 3.08 7.54
CA LEU A 137 19.01 3.17 7.78
C LEU A 137 18.23 3.52 6.50
N ASN A 138 16.91 3.39 6.53
CA ASN A 138 16.04 3.91 5.48
C ASN A 138 15.72 5.38 5.80
N LYS A 139 16.27 6.31 5.01
CA LYS A 139 16.07 7.75 5.19
C LYS A 139 14.58 8.11 5.05
N GLY A 140 14.08 8.93 5.97
CA GLY A 140 12.67 9.35 6.01
C GLY A 140 11.72 8.33 6.66
N SER A 141 12.24 7.21 7.17
CA SER A 141 11.48 6.24 7.95
C SER A 141 11.48 6.57 9.46
N ASN A 142 10.67 5.84 10.22
CA ASN A 142 10.64 5.92 11.68
C ASN A 142 12.01 5.62 12.32
N VAL A 143 12.79 4.67 11.78
CA VAL A 143 14.14 4.39 12.29
C VAL A 143 15.12 5.54 12.02
N HIS A 144 14.87 6.37 11.00
CA HIS A 144 15.63 7.61 10.83
C HIS A 144 15.32 8.61 11.97
N TYR A 145 14.06 8.78 12.30
CA TYR A 145 13.64 9.61 13.43
C TYR A 145 14.21 9.07 14.76
N LEU A 146 14.13 7.77 15.00
CA LEU A 146 14.70 7.13 16.19
C LEU A 146 16.19 7.43 16.33
N LEU A 147 16.98 7.30 15.26
CA LEU A 147 18.41 7.60 15.32
C LEU A 147 18.67 9.08 15.66
N VAL A 148 17.97 10.02 14.99
CA VAL A 148 18.12 11.46 15.26
C VAL A 148 17.83 11.77 16.70
N ARG A 149 16.71 11.28 17.24
CA ARG A 149 16.33 11.48 18.64
C ARG A 149 17.35 10.90 19.62
N ALA A 150 17.80 9.67 19.38
CA ALA A 150 18.80 9.04 20.24
C ALA A 150 20.13 9.81 20.26
N LEU A 151 20.56 10.35 19.12
CA LEU A 151 21.76 11.19 19.04
C LEU A 151 21.58 12.51 19.81
N GLU A 152 20.46 13.21 19.60
CA GLU A 152 20.14 14.46 20.30
C GLU A 152 20.10 14.26 21.82
N ASP A 153 19.42 13.22 22.29
CA ASP A 153 19.34 12.89 23.72
C ASP A 153 20.71 12.54 24.33
N ALA A 154 21.64 12.04 23.52
CA ALA A 154 23.02 11.78 23.90
C ALA A 154 23.95 13.03 23.78
N GLY A 155 23.42 14.18 23.32
CA GLY A 155 24.16 15.41 23.09
C GLY A 155 25.01 15.39 21.80
N LEU A 156 24.67 14.54 20.85
CA LEU A 156 25.29 14.43 19.52
C LEU A 156 24.41 15.05 18.44
N LYS A 157 25.02 15.38 17.31
CA LYS A 157 24.32 15.81 16.10
C LYS A 157 24.28 14.67 15.08
N TYR A 158 23.31 14.71 14.20
CA TYR A 158 23.22 13.75 13.08
C TYR A 158 24.44 13.77 12.15
N SER A 159 25.18 14.87 12.12
CA SER A 159 26.42 15.05 11.36
C SER A 159 27.68 14.47 12.04
N ASP A 160 27.59 14.11 13.29
CA ASP A 160 28.73 13.58 14.07
C ASP A 160 29.07 12.12 13.71
#